data_48b9a1cb3b140d5303a47ea057ff7c26
#
_entry.id   48b9a1cb3b140d5303a47ea057ff7c26
#
_cell.length_a   1.000
_cell.length_b   1.000
_cell.length_c   1.000
_cell.angle_alpha   90.00
_cell.angle_beta   90.00
_cell.angle_gamma   90.00
#
_symmetry.space_group_name_H-M   'P 1'
#
loop_
_entity.id
_entity.type
_entity.pdbx_description
1 polymer ?
#
loop_
_entity_poly.entity_id
_entity_poly.type
_entity_poly.pdbx_seq_one_letter_code
_entity_poly.pdbx_strand_id
1 'polypeptide(L)'
;MAQFEIEIKLPLKNLKETLEILTDQGFQETAQIREEDTYFNSVYHDVKKRDEALRIRTSTDCRSGISKTQINFKGPKLDKISMSRMELETEVSDAEVLKNILIHLDFSPVASVIKL
;
A
#
# COMPACT_ATOMS: atom_id res chain seq x y z
N MET A 1 -16.80 -12.65 -17.64
CA MET A 1 -15.78 -13.31 -16.81
C MET A 1 -15.66 -12.61 -15.48
N ALA A 2 -15.83 -13.35 -14.41
CA ALA A 2 -15.72 -12.74 -13.08
C ALA A 2 -14.26 -12.35 -12.79
N GLN A 3 -14.04 -11.13 -12.37
CA GLN A 3 -12.75 -10.70 -11.87
C GLN A 3 -12.77 -10.83 -10.35
N PHE A 4 -11.74 -11.46 -9.81
CA PHE A 4 -11.58 -11.58 -8.39
C PHE A 4 -10.52 -10.59 -7.92
N GLU A 5 -10.89 -9.77 -6.95
CA GLU A 5 -9.94 -8.93 -6.26
C GLU A 5 -9.50 -9.65 -5.00
N ILE A 6 -8.21 -9.93 -4.91
CA ILE A 6 -7.64 -10.58 -3.74
C ILE A 6 -6.82 -9.54 -2.99
N GLU A 7 -7.17 -9.36 -1.72
CA GLU A 7 -6.45 -8.49 -0.83
C GLU A 7 -5.76 -9.33 0.24
N ILE A 8 -4.42 -9.23 0.29
CA ILE A 8 -3.61 -10.00 1.21
C ILE A 8 -2.85 -9.03 2.12
N LYS A 9 -3.06 -9.16 3.44
CA LYS A 9 -2.33 -8.40 4.45
C LYS A 9 -1.27 -9.30 5.05
N LEU A 10 0.01 -8.90 4.92
CA LEU A 10 1.13 -9.71 5.34
C LEU A 10 2.17 -8.87 6.09
N PRO A 11 2.92 -9.48 7.05
CA PRO A 11 4.16 -8.88 7.53
C PRO A 11 5.10 -8.65 6.36
N LEU A 12 5.79 -7.50 6.33
CA LEU A 12 6.67 -7.11 5.23
C LEU A 12 7.69 -8.19 4.86
N LYS A 13 8.27 -8.84 5.85
CA LYS A 13 9.31 -9.86 5.66
C LYS A 13 8.83 -11.13 4.97
N ASN A 14 7.52 -11.41 4.97
CA ASN A 14 6.95 -12.65 4.44
C ASN A 14 6.27 -12.47 3.07
N LEU A 15 6.28 -11.26 2.55
CA LEU A 15 5.54 -10.91 1.34
C LEU A 15 5.97 -11.73 0.12
N LYS A 16 7.27 -11.81 -0.12
CA LYS A 16 7.84 -12.53 -1.26
C LYS A 16 7.54 -14.03 -1.20
N GLU A 17 7.73 -14.63 -0.03
CA GLU A 17 7.48 -16.07 0.18
C GLU A 17 6.02 -16.41 -0.06
N THR A 18 5.11 -15.58 0.42
CA THR A 18 3.67 -15.82 0.23
C THR A 18 3.26 -15.73 -1.23
N LEU A 19 3.81 -14.80 -2.00
CA LEU A 19 3.56 -14.73 -3.43
C LEU A 19 4.05 -15.97 -4.17
N GLU A 20 5.21 -16.50 -3.80
CA GLU A 20 5.76 -17.73 -4.36
C GLU A 20 4.87 -18.94 -4.04
N ILE A 21 4.40 -19.06 -2.80
CA ILE A 21 3.49 -20.14 -2.38
C ILE A 21 2.18 -20.09 -3.16
N LEU A 22 1.58 -18.92 -3.31
CA LEU A 22 0.34 -18.75 -4.08
C LEU A 22 0.52 -19.18 -5.55
N THR A 23 1.64 -18.83 -6.14
CA THR A 23 1.96 -19.21 -7.50
C THR A 23 2.16 -20.71 -7.63
N ASP A 24 2.86 -21.35 -6.69
CA ASP A 24 3.11 -22.79 -6.66
C ASP A 24 1.84 -23.61 -6.47
N GLN A 25 0.83 -23.04 -5.82
CA GLN A 25 -0.48 -23.69 -5.66
C GLN A 25 -1.39 -23.53 -6.89
N GLY A 26 -0.86 -23.03 -7.99
CA GLY A 26 -1.61 -22.84 -9.22
C GLY A 26 -2.49 -21.59 -9.21
N PHE A 27 -2.26 -20.67 -8.28
CA PHE A 27 -2.96 -19.41 -8.24
C PHE A 27 -2.39 -18.50 -9.32
N GLN A 28 -3.15 -18.27 -10.38
CA GLN A 28 -2.73 -17.43 -11.47
C GLN A 28 -3.22 -16.01 -11.28
N GLU A 29 -2.32 -15.05 -11.49
CA GLU A 29 -2.66 -13.65 -11.50
C GLU A 29 -3.43 -13.33 -12.78
N THR A 30 -4.75 -13.17 -12.66
CA THR A 30 -5.62 -12.81 -13.78
C THR A 30 -5.86 -11.31 -13.85
N ALA A 31 -5.54 -10.56 -12.79
CA ALA A 31 -5.67 -9.12 -12.75
C ALA A 31 -4.65 -8.46 -13.69
N GLN A 32 -5.07 -7.41 -14.38
CA GLN A 32 -4.19 -6.61 -15.23
C GLN A 32 -3.35 -5.62 -14.45
N ILE A 33 -3.80 -5.27 -13.25
CA ILE A 33 -3.13 -4.32 -12.36
C ILE A 33 -2.89 -5.00 -11.02
N ARG A 34 -1.64 -4.88 -10.56
CA ARG A 34 -1.22 -5.28 -9.21
C ARG A 34 -0.95 -4.03 -8.41
N GLU A 35 -1.56 -3.93 -7.24
CA GLU A 35 -1.30 -2.83 -6.32
C GLU A 35 -0.58 -3.35 -5.08
N GLU A 36 0.50 -2.69 -4.71
CA GLU A 36 1.24 -2.96 -3.48
C GLU A 36 1.23 -1.71 -2.62
N ASP A 37 0.60 -1.82 -1.46
CA ASP A 37 0.46 -0.72 -0.51
C ASP A 37 1.35 -0.97 0.71
N THR A 38 2.16 0.01 1.06
CA THR A 38 2.96 0.00 2.28
C THR A 38 2.47 1.12 3.18
N TYR A 39 2.06 0.77 4.39
CA TYR A 39 1.57 1.71 5.39
C TYR A 39 2.68 2.07 6.37
N PHE A 40 2.75 3.33 6.73
CA PHE A 40 3.78 3.87 7.62
C PHE A 40 3.16 4.45 8.89
N ASN A 41 3.91 4.36 9.98
CA ASN A 41 3.55 4.98 11.25
C ASN A 41 4.81 5.50 11.95
N SER A 42 4.63 6.40 12.90
CA SER A 42 5.71 6.95 13.72
C SER A 42 5.28 7.01 15.17
N VAL A 43 6.20 6.74 16.09
CA VAL A 43 5.96 6.92 17.53
C VAL A 43 5.83 8.40 17.90
N TYR A 44 6.38 9.28 17.08
CA TYR A 44 6.31 10.74 17.28
C TYR A 44 5.07 11.36 16.65
N HIS A 45 4.46 10.66 15.70
CA HIS A 45 3.21 11.04 15.07
C HIS A 45 2.43 9.77 14.77
N ASP A 46 1.69 9.30 15.76
CA ASP A 46 0.96 8.03 15.66
C ASP A 46 -0.29 8.21 14.79
N VAL A 47 -0.17 7.87 13.51
CA VAL A 47 -1.27 8.02 12.54
C VAL A 47 -2.47 7.17 12.91
N LYS A 48 -2.25 6.00 13.51
CA LYS A 48 -3.33 5.11 13.91
C LYS A 48 -4.18 5.73 15.01
N LYS A 49 -3.55 6.30 16.04
CA LYS A 49 -4.26 6.97 17.13
C LYS A 49 -4.96 8.24 16.67
N ARG A 50 -4.44 8.89 15.64
CA ARG A 50 -4.99 10.12 15.10
C ARG A 50 -6.09 9.87 14.06
N ASP A 51 -6.47 8.62 13.82
CA ASP A 51 -7.41 8.22 12.77
C ASP A 51 -6.96 8.71 11.39
N GLU A 52 -5.66 8.62 11.12
CA GLU A 52 -5.01 8.99 9.88
C GLU A 52 -4.41 7.75 9.20
N ALA A 53 -4.05 7.87 7.94
CA ALA A 53 -3.28 6.84 7.24
C ALA A 53 -2.25 7.48 6.33
N LEU A 54 -1.06 6.90 6.30
CA LEU A 54 0.03 7.27 5.40
C LEU A 54 0.43 6.04 4.62
N ARG A 55 0.32 6.10 3.30
CA ARG A 55 0.52 4.94 2.43
C ARG A 55 1.35 5.30 1.21
N ILE A 56 2.28 4.42 0.84
CA ILE A 56 2.91 4.43 -0.47
C ILE A 56 2.31 3.29 -1.27
N ARG A 57 1.73 3.61 -2.42
CA ARG A 57 1.13 2.63 -3.32
C ARG A 57 1.95 2.55 -4.60
N THR A 58 2.33 1.32 -4.98
CA THR A 58 2.91 1.04 -6.29
C THR A 58 1.92 0.20 -7.09
N SER A 59 1.46 0.74 -8.21
CA SER A 59 0.57 0.06 -9.14
C SER A 59 1.37 -0.40 -10.35
N THR A 60 1.29 -1.67 -10.67
CA THR A 60 2.01 -2.27 -11.79
C THR A 60 1.00 -2.84 -12.78
N ASP A 61 1.13 -2.43 -14.04
CA ASP A 61 0.41 -3.07 -15.14
C ASP A 61 1.12 -4.38 -15.48
N CYS A 62 0.45 -5.50 -15.22
CA CYS A 62 1.04 -6.83 -15.41
C CYS A 62 1.33 -7.16 -16.88
N ARG A 63 0.70 -6.47 -17.82
CA ARG A 63 0.94 -6.70 -19.26
C ARG A 63 2.15 -5.94 -19.77
N SER A 64 2.28 -4.66 -19.40
CA SER A 64 3.37 -3.80 -19.87
C SER A 64 4.58 -3.82 -18.95
N GLY A 65 4.39 -4.21 -17.68
CA GLY A 65 5.41 -4.12 -16.64
C GLY A 65 5.66 -2.69 -16.15
N ILE A 66 4.85 -1.74 -16.58
CA ILE A 66 4.99 -0.34 -16.16
C ILE A 66 4.42 -0.16 -14.76
N SER A 67 5.21 0.47 -13.88
CA SER A 67 4.81 0.76 -12.52
C SER A 67 4.70 2.27 -12.29
N LYS A 68 3.72 2.65 -11.46
CA LYS A 68 3.56 4.02 -10.97
C LYS A 68 3.48 3.99 -9.46
N THR A 69 4.14 4.93 -8.82
CA THR A 69 4.14 5.05 -7.36
C THR A 69 3.50 6.36 -6.96
N GLN A 70 2.69 6.30 -5.90
CA GLN A 70 2.09 7.49 -5.31
C GLN A 70 2.14 7.42 -3.80
N ILE A 71 2.16 8.58 -3.16
CA ILE A 71 1.99 8.73 -1.72
C ILE A 71 0.58 9.23 -1.45
N ASN A 72 -0.07 8.65 -0.44
CA ASN A 72 -1.42 8.99 -0.04
C ASN A 72 -1.44 9.29 1.45
N PHE A 73 -2.06 10.40 1.81
CA PHE A 73 -2.37 10.72 3.18
C PHE A 73 -3.89 10.85 3.32
N LYS A 74 -4.44 10.17 4.33
CA LYS A 74 -5.84 10.29 4.71
C LYS A 74 -5.91 10.88 6.09
N GLY A 75 -6.63 12.01 6.22
CA GLY A 75 -6.89 12.63 7.51
C GLY A 75 -7.96 11.91 8.31
N PRO A 76 -8.21 12.35 9.55
CA PRO A 76 -9.24 11.77 10.37
C PRO A 76 -10.64 11.99 9.77
N LYS A 77 -11.59 11.15 10.15
CA LYS A 77 -12.97 11.31 9.74
C LYS A 77 -13.50 12.66 10.19
N LEU A 78 -14.10 13.40 9.25
CA LEU A 78 -14.65 14.73 9.52
C LEU A 78 -15.99 14.65 10.23
N ASP A 79 -16.67 13.51 10.14
CA ASP A 79 -18.01 13.30 10.67
C ASP A 79 -18.18 11.82 11.04
N LYS A 80 -18.94 11.53 12.09
CA LYS A 80 -19.27 10.16 12.49
C LYS A 80 -20.24 9.46 11.54
N ILE A 81 -21.02 10.23 10.80
CA ILE A 81 -22.07 9.71 9.91
C ILE A 81 -21.51 9.51 8.50
N SER A 82 -20.73 10.43 8.00
CA SER A 82 -20.11 10.32 6.68
C SER A 82 -18.74 9.69 6.79
N MET A 83 -18.31 8.98 5.74
CA MET A 83 -16.95 8.45 5.63
C MET A 83 -15.98 9.46 5.04
N SER A 84 -16.37 10.74 5.03
CA SER A 84 -15.57 11.81 4.45
C SER A 84 -14.28 12.05 5.22
N ARG A 85 -13.18 12.12 4.50
CA ARG A 85 -11.83 12.41 5.02
C ARG A 85 -11.12 13.35 4.07
N MET A 86 -10.23 14.16 4.62
CA MET A 86 -9.26 14.86 3.77
C MET A 86 -8.31 13.81 3.17
N GLU A 87 -8.11 13.88 1.86
CA GLU A 87 -7.17 13.02 1.17
C GLU A 87 -6.20 13.86 0.36
N LEU A 88 -4.91 13.57 0.52
CA LEU A 88 -3.83 14.18 -0.25
C LEU A 88 -3.08 13.08 -0.97
N GLU A 89 -2.84 13.28 -2.25
CA GLU A 89 -2.26 12.25 -3.11
C GLU A 89 -1.40 12.89 -4.18
N THR A 90 -0.23 12.31 -4.43
CA THR A 90 0.62 12.74 -5.54
C THR A 90 1.50 11.59 -6.03
N GLU A 91 1.89 11.66 -7.30
CA GLU A 91 2.85 10.70 -7.86
C GLU A 91 4.26 10.94 -7.31
N VAL A 92 5.02 9.86 -7.20
CA VAL A 92 6.39 9.85 -6.70
C VAL A 92 7.28 9.23 -7.75
N SER A 93 8.33 9.94 -8.14
CA SER A 93 9.26 9.47 -9.17
C SER A 93 10.18 8.34 -8.69
N ASP A 94 10.49 8.28 -7.40
CA ASP A 94 11.36 7.28 -6.82
C ASP A 94 10.82 6.83 -5.46
N ALA A 95 10.21 5.64 -5.44
CA ALA A 95 9.60 5.06 -4.24
C ALA A 95 10.64 4.77 -3.15
N GLU A 96 11.81 4.26 -3.53
CA GLU A 96 12.84 3.89 -2.55
C GLU A 96 13.42 5.11 -1.84
N VAL A 97 13.65 6.19 -2.58
CA VAL A 97 14.12 7.44 -1.99
C VAL A 97 13.08 7.99 -1.01
N LEU A 98 11.79 7.98 -1.39
CA LEU A 98 10.73 8.44 -0.50
C LEU A 98 10.63 7.60 0.77
N LYS A 99 10.70 6.27 0.66
CA LYS A 99 10.69 5.38 1.82
C LYS A 99 11.86 5.68 2.75
N ASN A 100 13.04 5.91 2.21
CA ASN A 100 14.21 6.27 2.98
C ASN A 100 14.06 7.63 3.68
N ILE A 101 13.45 8.60 3.01
CA ILE A 101 13.15 9.89 3.63
C ILE A 101 12.23 9.69 4.86
N LEU A 102 11.19 8.90 4.71
CA LEU A 102 10.25 8.62 5.80
C LEU A 102 10.93 7.92 6.96
N ILE A 103 11.80 6.95 6.67
CA ILE A 103 12.56 6.22 7.70
C ILE A 103 13.46 7.19 8.48
N HIS A 104 14.13 8.11 7.80
CA HIS A 104 14.98 9.11 8.45
C HIS A 104 14.18 10.15 9.25
N LEU A 105 12.89 10.29 8.98
CA LEU A 105 11.98 11.12 9.75
C LEU A 105 11.26 10.33 10.86
N ASP A 106 11.77 9.15 11.19
CA ASP A 106 11.26 8.26 12.24
C ASP A 106 9.89 7.64 11.92
N PHE A 107 9.53 7.57 10.64
CA PHE A 107 8.42 6.74 10.19
C PHE A 107 8.95 5.35 9.84
N SER A 108 8.17 4.33 10.19
CA SER A 108 8.51 2.94 9.89
C SER A 108 7.37 2.26 9.14
N PRO A 109 7.68 1.36 8.20
CA PRO A 109 6.64 0.55 7.58
C PRO A 109 6.05 -0.41 8.60
N VAL A 110 4.73 -0.46 8.71
CA VAL A 110 4.02 -1.28 9.71
C VAL A 110 3.15 -2.36 9.08
N ALA A 111 2.79 -2.21 7.82
CA ALA A 111 1.97 -3.20 7.12
C ALA A 111 2.17 -3.07 5.61
N SER A 112 2.01 -4.20 4.91
CA SER A 112 1.90 -4.24 3.45
C SER A 112 0.64 -4.98 3.04
N VAL A 113 0.00 -4.47 2.00
CA VAL A 113 -1.21 -5.05 1.41
C VAL A 113 -0.99 -5.18 -0.08
N ILE A 114 -1.25 -6.37 -0.62
CA ILE A 114 -1.24 -6.60 -2.07
C ILE A 114 -2.65 -6.87 -2.53
N LYS A 115 -3.03 -6.20 -3.62
CA LYS A 115 -4.29 -6.44 -4.34
C LYS A 115 -3.97 -6.92 -5.74
N LEU A 116 -4.54 -8.02 -6.08
CA LEU A 116 -4.42 -8.63 -7.41
C LEU A 116 -5.72 -8.57 -8.19
#